data_256cd972e40cfdae563159b3e7065bcb
#
_entry.id   256cd972e40cfdae563159b3e7065bcb
#
_cell.length_a   1.000
_cell.length_b   1.000
_cell.length_c   1.000
_cell.angle_alpha   90.00
_cell.angle_beta   90.00
_cell.angle_gamma   90.00
#
_symmetry.space_group_name_H-M   'P 1'
#
loop_
_entity.id
_entity.type
_entity.pdbx_description
1 polymer ?
#
loop_
_entity_poly.entity_id
_entity_poly.type
_entity_poly.pdbx_seq_one_letter_code
_entity_poly.pdbx_strand_id
1 'polypeptide(L)'
;MKLAVRVRIASAKLLVLSCLIVACHRAVPVTPIPAKNVGPGPIVQDTAGVIAFFKDTGHVVNFPEARTFRLQTPGQRDSMRTALRGERALWRASSPPDYRFLVRTGCFCPGVRGWLLIEVRRGQPLRAWDRAGRAAPLSDWDTFSIDGLFDFLERSADRDAAVQVSFDPRWHFPTYVYTRALPGPDMWVVIEARGLRPI
;
A
#
# COMPACT_ATOMS: atom_id res chain seq x y z
N MET A 1 21.52 -62.26 -20.76
CA MET A 1 20.25 -62.06 -21.49
C MET A 1 19.95 -60.59 -21.56
N LYS A 2 20.08 -59.96 -22.72
CA LYS A 2 19.81 -58.53 -22.97
C LYS A 2 18.48 -58.44 -23.72
N LEU A 3 17.45 -57.87 -23.08
CA LEU A 3 16.16 -57.60 -23.73
C LEU A 3 16.19 -56.14 -24.25
N ALA A 4 16.17 -56.00 -25.56
CA ALA A 4 16.05 -54.72 -26.22
C ALA A 4 14.59 -54.40 -26.51
N VAL A 5 14.03 -53.36 -25.87
CA VAL A 5 12.70 -52.85 -26.15
C VAL A 5 12.80 -51.78 -27.23
N ARG A 6 12.28 -52.08 -28.42
CA ARG A 6 12.13 -51.11 -29.51
C ARG A 6 10.84 -50.31 -29.32
N VAL A 7 10.96 -49.02 -29.06
CA VAL A 7 9.82 -48.08 -29.07
C VAL A 7 9.66 -47.56 -30.51
N ARG A 8 8.50 -47.83 -31.11
CA ARG A 8 8.10 -47.28 -32.42
C ARG A 8 7.46 -45.91 -32.16
N ILE A 9 8.07 -44.86 -32.69
CA ILE A 9 7.51 -43.49 -32.72
C ILE A 9 6.58 -43.40 -33.96
N ALA A 10 5.27 -43.30 -33.73
CA ALA A 10 4.29 -43.03 -34.76
C ALA A 10 4.23 -41.50 -34.96
N SER A 11 4.59 -41.06 -36.17
CA SER A 11 4.50 -39.65 -36.57
C SER A 11 3.03 -39.30 -36.89
N ALA A 12 2.39 -38.53 -36.00
CA ALA A 12 1.09 -37.91 -36.28
C ALA A 12 1.34 -36.56 -36.94
N LYS A 13 0.97 -36.44 -38.22
CA LYS A 13 0.93 -35.18 -38.97
C LYS A 13 -0.24 -34.34 -38.44
N LEU A 14 0.05 -33.29 -37.71
CA LEU A 14 -0.95 -32.32 -37.25
C LEU A 14 -1.14 -31.27 -38.36
N LEU A 15 -2.31 -31.28 -38.99
CA LEU A 15 -2.76 -30.26 -39.95
C LEU A 15 -3.09 -28.99 -39.18
N VAL A 16 -2.27 -27.94 -39.35
CA VAL A 16 -2.52 -26.61 -38.78
C VAL A 16 -3.52 -25.89 -39.69
N LEU A 17 -4.77 -25.83 -39.27
CA LEU A 17 -5.80 -25.02 -39.90
C LEU A 17 -5.73 -23.61 -39.36
N SER A 18 -5.09 -22.70 -40.09
CA SER A 18 -5.00 -21.28 -39.74
C SER A 18 -6.32 -20.58 -39.99
N CYS A 19 -7.13 -20.38 -38.96
CA CYS A 19 -8.26 -19.45 -39.03
C CYS A 19 -7.75 -18.03 -38.71
N LEU A 20 -7.54 -17.24 -39.78
CA LEU A 20 -7.35 -15.79 -39.70
C LEU A 20 -8.71 -15.14 -39.38
N ILE A 21 -8.99 -14.91 -38.12
CA ILE A 21 -10.08 -14.02 -37.70
C ILE A 21 -9.49 -12.61 -37.60
N VAL A 22 -9.66 -11.85 -38.68
CA VAL A 22 -9.42 -10.41 -38.70
C VAL A 22 -10.60 -9.75 -37.98
N ALA A 23 -10.47 -9.58 -36.66
CA ALA A 23 -11.40 -8.77 -35.88
C ALA A 23 -11.03 -7.29 -36.07
N CYS A 24 -11.72 -6.61 -36.99
CA CYS A 24 -11.68 -5.15 -37.04
C CYS A 24 -12.28 -4.56 -35.78
N HIS A 25 -11.43 -4.31 -34.80
CA HIS A 25 -11.79 -3.46 -33.67
C HIS A 25 -11.80 -2.01 -34.16
N ARG A 26 -12.97 -1.50 -34.51
CA ARG A 26 -13.19 -0.06 -34.66
C ARG A 26 -12.95 0.55 -33.27
N ALA A 27 -11.78 1.17 -33.07
CA ALA A 27 -11.52 2.03 -31.93
C ALA A 27 -12.53 3.20 -31.98
N VAL A 28 -13.49 3.19 -31.07
CA VAL A 28 -14.35 4.35 -30.84
C VAL A 28 -13.43 5.45 -30.30
N PRO A 29 -13.35 6.62 -30.98
CA PRO A 29 -12.54 7.71 -30.45
C PRO A 29 -13.14 8.15 -29.12
N VAL A 30 -12.46 7.84 -28.02
CA VAL A 30 -12.77 8.40 -26.70
C VAL A 30 -12.40 9.87 -26.76
N THR A 31 -13.39 10.73 -26.94
CA THR A 31 -13.19 12.19 -26.80
C THR A 31 -12.71 12.45 -25.38
N PRO A 32 -11.52 13.05 -25.18
CA PRO A 32 -11.08 13.38 -23.84
C PRO A 32 -12.07 14.40 -23.26
N ILE A 33 -12.72 14.02 -22.16
CA ILE A 33 -13.53 14.98 -21.38
C ILE A 33 -12.53 16.07 -20.94
N PRO A 34 -12.75 17.33 -21.31
CA PRO A 34 -11.85 18.39 -20.89
C PRO A 34 -11.82 18.39 -19.35
N ALA A 35 -10.64 18.12 -18.78
CA ALA A 35 -10.43 18.25 -17.37
C ALA A 35 -10.79 19.69 -17.01
N LYS A 36 -11.95 19.86 -16.35
CA LYS A 36 -12.36 21.16 -15.83
C LYS A 36 -11.28 21.52 -14.84
N ASN A 37 -10.40 22.44 -15.24
CA ASN A 37 -9.41 23.06 -14.36
C ASN A 37 -10.18 23.82 -13.27
N VAL A 38 -10.64 23.07 -12.27
CA VAL A 38 -11.01 23.66 -10.99
C VAL A 38 -9.68 24.01 -10.36
N GLY A 39 -9.20 25.21 -10.63
CA GLY A 39 -8.06 25.79 -9.95
C GLY A 39 -8.27 25.59 -8.45
N PRO A 40 -7.21 25.34 -7.67
CA PRO A 40 -7.33 25.21 -6.24
C PRO A 40 -8.00 26.48 -5.72
N GLY A 41 -9.25 26.37 -5.25
CA GLY A 41 -9.90 27.45 -4.53
C GLY A 41 -9.01 27.92 -3.38
N PRO A 42 -9.18 29.13 -2.87
CA PRO A 42 -8.33 29.69 -1.83
C PRO A 42 -8.25 28.66 -0.69
N ILE A 43 -7.03 28.20 -0.42
CA ILE A 43 -6.74 27.21 0.62
C ILE A 43 -6.93 27.95 1.94
N VAL A 44 -8.11 27.85 2.51
CA VAL A 44 -8.31 28.18 3.91
C VAL A 44 -7.50 27.16 4.70
N GLN A 45 -6.32 27.56 5.13
CA GLN A 45 -5.50 26.72 6.02
C GLN A 45 -6.23 26.68 7.36
N ASP A 46 -6.95 25.60 7.61
CA ASP A 46 -7.51 25.30 8.93
C ASP A 46 -6.37 24.83 9.87
N THR A 47 -5.43 25.72 10.13
CA THR A 47 -4.28 25.47 11.00
C THR A 47 -4.75 25.09 12.42
N ALA A 48 -5.82 25.72 12.90
CA ALA A 48 -6.36 25.43 14.23
C ALA A 48 -6.92 24.00 14.30
N GLY A 49 -7.67 23.57 13.29
CA GLY A 49 -8.20 22.21 13.21
C GLY A 49 -7.08 21.16 13.06
N VAL A 50 -6.03 21.47 12.31
CA VAL A 50 -4.84 20.61 12.21
C VAL A 50 -4.16 20.46 13.57
N ILE A 51 -3.90 21.55 14.29
CA ILE A 51 -3.28 21.51 15.62
C ILE A 51 -4.16 20.77 16.62
N ALA A 52 -5.48 20.98 16.60
CA ALA A 52 -6.42 20.26 17.44
C ALA A 52 -6.37 18.75 17.15
N PHE A 53 -6.32 18.35 15.88
CA PHE A 53 -6.20 16.93 15.51
C PHE A 53 -4.98 16.27 16.11
N PHE A 54 -3.82 16.94 16.07
CA PHE A 54 -2.58 16.44 16.69
C PHE A 54 -2.70 16.32 18.22
N LYS A 55 -3.34 17.28 18.89
CA LYS A 55 -3.54 17.24 20.35
C LYS A 55 -4.43 16.07 20.75
N ASP A 56 -5.55 15.89 20.07
CA ASP A 56 -6.53 14.86 20.40
C ASP A 56 -6.04 13.43 20.10
N THR A 57 -5.13 13.31 19.12
CA THR A 57 -4.66 12.00 18.66
C THR A 57 -3.27 11.65 19.20
N GLY A 58 -2.56 12.64 19.76
CA GLY A 58 -1.15 12.54 20.14
C GLY A 58 -0.82 11.55 21.26
N HIS A 59 -1.79 11.13 22.05
CA HIS A 59 -1.58 10.36 23.27
C HIS A 59 -1.89 8.87 23.19
N VAL A 60 -2.48 8.39 22.09
CA VAL A 60 -2.84 6.98 21.97
C VAL A 60 -1.67 6.19 21.40
N VAL A 61 -0.82 5.66 22.28
CA VAL A 61 0.22 4.70 21.93
C VAL A 61 -0.22 3.32 22.42
N ASN A 62 -1.33 2.82 21.93
CA ASN A 62 -1.62 1.41 22.06
C ASN A 62 -1.35 0.78 20.69
N PHE A 63 -0.15 0.22 20.54
CA PHE A 63 0.09 -0.70 19.43
C PHE A 63 -0.58 -2.02 19.80
N PRO A 64 -1.63 -2.44 19.07
CA PRO A 64 -2.12 -3.80 19.18
C PRO A 64 -0.94 -4.76 18.97
N GLU A 65 -1.03 -5.94 19.54
CA GLU A 65 0.03 -6.93 19.43
C GLU A 65 0.49 -7.11 17.98
N ALA A 66 1.77 -6.86 17.74
CA ALA A 66 2.32 -6.89 16.39
C ALA A 66 2.50 -8.35 15.93
N ARG A 67 1.95 -8.67 14.79
CA ARG A 67 2.23 -9.95 14.11
C ARG A 67 3.60 -9.88 13.47
N THR A 68 4.45 -10.86 13.72
CA THR A 68 5.78 -10.97 13.14
C THR A 68 5.80 -12.03 12.05
N PHE A 69 6.20 -11.64 10.84
CA PHE A 69 6.41 -12.52 9.71
C PHE A 69 7.90 -12.61 9.40
N ARG A 70 8.44 -13.84 9.42
CA ARG A 70 9.76 -14.14 8.85
C ARG A 70 9.53 -14.48 7.37
N LEU A 71 10.36 -13.94 6.48
CA LEU A 71 10.11 -14.02 5.04
C LEU A 71 11.22 -14.79 4.30
N GLN A 72 11.74 -15.83 4.94
CA GLN A 72 12.86 -16.63 4.43
C GLN A 72 12.43 -17.70 3.43
N THR A 73 11.17 -18.12 3.48
CA THR A 73 10.65 -19.17 2.59
C THR A 73 9.43 -18.69 1.80
N PRO A 74 9.12 -19.28 0.63
CA PRO A 74 7.92 -18.95 -0.12
C PRO A 74 6.64 -19.10 0.71
N GLY A 75 6.51 -20.17 1.48
CA GLY A 75 5.33 -20.40 2.33
C GLY A 75 5.12 -19.33 3.41
N GLN A 76 6.21 -18.80 3.98
CA GLN A 76 6.12 -17.68 4.93
C GLN A 76 5.65 -16.39 4.24
N ARG A 77 6.13 -16.12 3.03
CA ARG A 77 5.68 -14.98 2.21
C ARG A 77 4.20 -15.10 1.85
N ASP A 78 3.76 -16.29 1.45
CA ASP A 78 2.36 -16.55 1.11
C ASP A 78 1.43 -16.44 2.33
N SER A 79 1.90 -16.87 3.50
CA SER A 79 1.18 -16.68 4.77
C SER A 79 0.98 -15.19 5.07
N MET A 80 2.02 -14.38 4.94
CA MET A 80 1.92 -12.92 5.11
C MET A 80 0.94 -12.31 4.10
N ARG A 81 1.08 -12.63 2.81
CA ARG A 81 0.18 -12.11 1.76
C ARG A 81 -1.28 -12.48 2.02
N THR A 82 -1.53 -13.68 2.54
CA THR A 82 -2.88 -14.12 2.89
C THR A 82 -3.45 -13.29 4.04
N ALA A 83 -2.66 -13.05 5.09
CA ALA A 83 -3.05 -12.21 6.21
C ALA A 83 -3.33 -10.77 5.75
N LEU A 84 -2.45 -10.18 4.91
CA LEU A 84 -2.62 -8.83 4.36
C LEU A 84 -3.89 -8.71 3.52
N ARG A 85 -4.19 -9.69 2.66
CA ARG A 85 -5.43 -9.68 1.86
C ARG A 85 -6.68 -9.69 2.73
N GLY A 86 -6.67 -10.45 3.82
CA GLY A 86 -7.77 -10.47 4.78
C GLY A 86 -8.02 -9.10 5.42
N GLU A 87 -6.97 -8.50 6.00
CA GLU A 87 -7.08 -7.17 6.63
C GLU A 87 -7.44 -6.08 5.61
N ARG A 88 -6.84 -6.12 4.40
CA ARG A 88 -7.16 -5.17 3.33
C ARG A 88 -8.61 -5.29 2.85
N ALA A 89 -9.17 -6.51 2.82
CA ALA A 89 -10.58 -6.71 2.49
C ALA A 89 -11.51 -6.09 3.55
N LEU A 90 -11.19 -6.27 4.83
CA LEU A 90 -11.93 -5.65 5.94
C LEU A 90 -11.82 -4.12 5.92
N TRP A 91 -10.62 -3.58 5.67
CA TRP A 91 -10.43 -2.15 5.45
C TRP A 91 -11.33 -1.63 4.33
N ARG A 92 -11.29 -2.24 3.14
CA ARG A 92 -12.10 -1.82 1.99
C ARG A 92 -13.60 -1.89 2.24
N ALA A 93 -14.06 -2.82 3.05
CA ALA A 93 -15.47 -2.96 3.41
C ALA A 93 -15.94 -1.87 4.37
N SER A 94 -15.05 -1.29 5.19
CA SER A 94 -15.38 -0.32 6.24
C SER A 94 -14.80 1.08 6.00
N SER A 95 -13.88 1.23 5.05
CA SER A 95 -13.15 2.48 4.84
C SER A 95 -14.05 3.64 4.41
N PRO A 96 -13.91 4.81 5.03
CA PRO A 96 -14.55 6.02 4.53
C PRO A 96 -13.87 6.47 3.23
N PRO A 97 -14.61 7.03 2.26
CA PRO A 97 -14.04 7.51 1.00
C PRO A 97 -13.09 8.68 1.20
N ASP A 98 -13.35 9.50 2.22
CA ASP A 98 -12.59 10.67 2.58
C ASP A 98 -12.23 10.60 4.07
N TYR A 99 -10.95 10.80 4.40
CA TYR A 99 -10.49 10.70 5.77
C TYR A 99 -9.21 11.50 6.02
N ARG A 100 -8.92 11.74 7.29
CA ARG A 100 -7.63 12.23 7.78
C ARG A 100 -7.01 11.22 8.72
N PHE A 101 -5.70 11.13 8.72
CA PHE A 101 -4.95 10.30 9.67
C PHE A 101 -3.55 10.85 9.89
N LEU A 102 -2.96 10.47 11.01
CA LEU A 102 -1.55 10.78 11.31
C LEU A 102 -0.66 9.64 10.82
N VAL A 103 0.44 10.00 10.18
CA VAL A 103 1.50 9.05 9.80
C VAL A 103 2.87 9.61 10.12
N ARG A 104 3.79 8.75 10.51
CA ARG A 104 5.22 9.06 10.52
C ARG A 104 6.01 7.89 9.96
N THR A 105 7.12 8.20 9.31
CA THR A 105 8.08 7.22 8.81
C THR A 105 9.41 7.45 9.49
N GLY A 106 10.03 6.39 10.00
CA GLY A 106 11.38 6.36 10.53
C GLY A 106 12.23 5.40 9.70
N CYS A 107 13.42 5.82 9.33
CA CYS A 107 14.40 5.00 8.62
C CYS A 107 15.80 5.56 8.88
N PHE A 108 16.82 4.79 8.63
CA PHE A 108 18.19 5.27 8.60
C PHE A 108 18.48 6.00 7.27
N CYS A 109 17.62 6.98 6.95
CA CYS A 109 17.67 7.72 5.69
C CYS A 109 17.61 9.23 5.95
N PRO A 110 18.23 10.06 5.12
CA PRO A 110 18.10 11.50 5.20
C PRO A 110 16.62 11.89 5.08
N GLY A 111 16.13 12.75 5.99
CA GLY A 111 14.78 13.27 5.91
C GLY A 111 13.73 12.53 6.73
N VAL A 112 14.14 11.88 7.84
CA VAL A 112 13.19 11.39 8.85
C VAL A 112 12.23 12.53 9.20
N ARG A 113 10.96 12.35 8.86
CA ARG A 113 9.91 13.34 9.09
C ARG A 113 9.21 13.01 10.40
N GLY A 114 8.87 14.06 11.15
CA GLY A 114 7.96 13.93 12.28
C GLY A 114 6.58 13.44 11.83
N TRP A 115 5.64 13.44 12.76
CA TRP A 115 4.25 13.15 12.43
C TRP A 115 3.68 14.15 11.42
N LEU A 116 3.01 13.62 10.40
CA LEU A 116 2.25 14.36 9.42
C LEU A 116 0.77 14.03 9.55
N LEU A 117 -0.09 15.02 9.45
CA LEU A 117 -1.52 14.85 9.20
C LEU A 117 -1.74 14.78 7.71
N ILE A 118 -2.30 13.68 7.23
CA ILE A 118 -2.62 13.48 5.82
C ILE A 118 -4.14 13.59 5.64
N GLU A 119 -4.56 14.35 4.65
CA GLU A 119 -5.92 14.34 4.14
C GLU A 119 -5.98 13.50 2.87
N VAL A 120 -6.85 12.50 2.87
CA VAL A 120 -7.10 11.60 1.74
C VAL A 120 -8.52 11.84 1.24
N ARG A 121 -8.66 12.00 -0.07
CA ARG A 121 -9.94 12.14 -0.75
C ARG A 121 -10.04 11.08 -1.85
N ARG A 122 -11.11 10.33 -1.84
CA ARG A 122 -11.35 9.24 -2.81
C ARG A 122 -10.14 8.30 -2.93
N GLY A 123 -9.55 7.95 -1.79
CA GLY A 123 -8.37 7.08 -1.73
C GLY A 123 -7.03 7.73 -2.14
N GLN A 124 -7.03 9.00 -2.56
CA GLN A 124 -5.81 9.72 -2.97
C GLN A 124 -5.37 10.73 -1.91
N PRO A 125 -4.08 10.77 -1.53
CA PRO A 125 -3.55 11.79 -0.64
C PRO A 125 -3.62 13.16 -1.33
N LEU A 126 -4.28 14.10 -0.68
CA LEU A 126 -4.50 15.44 -1.24
C LEU A 126 -3.61 16.49 -0.60
N ARG A 127 -3.43 16.43 0.72
CA ARG A 127 -2.69 17.42 1.51
C ARG A 127 -1.99 16.75 2.69
N ALA A 128 -0.89 17.38 3.10
CA ALA A 128 -0.18 17.01 4.31
C ALA A 128 0.17 18.25 5.13
N TRP A 129 0.18 18.13 6.45
CA TRP A 129 0.58 19.18 7.38
C TRP A 129 1.49 18.60 8.47
N ASP A 130 2.44 19.43 8.90
CA ASP A 130 3.25 19.13 10.08
C ASP A 130 2.48 19.47 11.39
N ARG A 131 3.10 19.18 12.51
CA ARG A 131 2.52 19.40 13.84
C ARG A 131 2.24 20.89 14.16
N ALA A 132 2.91 21.80 13.48
CA ALA A 132 2.67 23.25 13.59
C ALA A 132 1.57 23.75 12.65
N GLY A 133 0.92 22.85 11.91
CA GLY A 133 -0.11 23.19 10.93
C GLY A 133 0.45 23.77 9.62
N ARG A 134 1.75 23.68 9.38
CA ARG A 134 2.36 24.14 8.13
C ARG A 134 2.21 23.06 7.07
N ALA A 135 1.92 23.48 5.85
CA ALA A 135 1.85 22.56 4.72
C ALA A 135 3.18 21.81 4.56
N ALA A 136 3.07 20.50 4.40
CA ALA A 136 4.19 19.61 4.11
C ALA A 136 4.05 19.05 2.70
N PRO A 137 5.15 18.88 1.94
CA PRO A 137 5.08 18.26 0.62
C PRO A 137 4.63 16.82 0.77
N LEU A 138 3.72 16.39 -0.10
CA LEU A 138 3.46 14.99 -0.36
C LEU A 138 4.67 14.52 -1.16
N SER A 139 5.53 13.70 -0.56
CA SER A 139 6.64 13.08 -1.27
C SER A 139 6.15 11.80 -1.94
N ASP A 140 6.96 11.26 -2.86
CA ASP A 140 6.68 10.04 -3.64
C ASP A 140 6.59 8.75 -2.80
N TRP A 141 6.42 8.86 -1.50
CA TRP A 141 6.26 7.74 -0.60
C TRP A 141 4.80 7.26 -0.63
N ASP A 142 4.60 6.04 -1.05
CA ASP A 142 3.30 5.36 -1.13
C ASP A 142 2.53 5.31 0.21
N THR A 143 3.18 5.70 1.31
CA THR A 143 2.66 5.61 2.68
C THR A 143 1.70 6.74 3.09
N PHE A 144 1.35 7.62 2.17
CA PHE A 144 0.44 8.75 2.46
C PHE A 144 -1.04 8.43 2.25
N SER A 145 -1.37 7.17 2.02
CA SER A 145 -2.75 6.67 2.10
C SER A 145 -2.75 5.29 2.77
N ILE A 146 -3.90 4.87 3.29
CA ILE A 146 -3.99 3.54 3.90
C ILE A 146 -3.80 2.44 2.85
N ASP A 147 -4.34 2.60 1.65
CA ASP A 147 -4.08 1.66 0.54
C ASP A 147 -2.60 1.60 0.19
N GLY A 148 -1.91 2.75 0.20
CA GLY A 148 -0.47 2.81 -0.01
C GLY A 148 0.34 2.08 1.09
N LEU A 149 -0.14 2.07 2.35
CA LEU A 149 0.47 1.27 3.42
C LEU A 149 0.34 -0.23 3.13
N PHE A 150 -0.80 -0.68 2.63
CA PHE A 150 -0.97 -2.08 2.21
C PHE A 150 -0.07 -2.43 1.02
N ASP A 151 0.01 -1.55 0.01
CA ASP A 151 0.89 -1.74 -1.14
C ASP A 151 2.37 -1.79 -0.73
N PHE A 152 2.78 -0.98 0.24
CA PHE A 152 4.11 -1.05 0.84
C PHE A 152 4.37 -2.41 1.48
N LEU A 153 3.43 -2.91 2.30
CA LEU A 153 3.53 -4.22 2.96
C LEU A 153 3.57 -5.38 1.96
N GLU A 154 2.78 -5.33 0.89
CA GLU A 154 2.80 -6.34 -0.18
C GLU A 154 4.16 -6.39 -0.87
N ARG A 155 4.76 -5.23 -1.20
CA ARG A 155 6.13 -5.17 -1.75
C ARG A 155 7.18 -5.64 -0.76
N SER A 156 7.00 -5.36 0.53
CA SER A 156 7.91 -5.82 1.58
C SER A 156 7.91 -7.34 1.72
N ALA A 157 6.80 -8.02 1.44
CA ALA A 157 6.74 -9.47 1.42
C ALA A 157 7.71 -10.11 0.41
N ASP A 158 8.10 -9.39 -0.65
CA ASP A 158 9.04 -9.87 -1.67
C ASP A 158 10.50 -9.53 -1.36
N ARG A 159 10.74 -8.37 -0.74
CA ARG A 159 12.07 -7.78 -0.60
C ARG A 159 12.71 -8.03 0.77
N ASP A 160 11.89 -8.10 1.82
CA ASP A 160 12.37 -7.99 3.18
C ASP A 160 12.59 -9.37 3.82
N ALA A 161 13.44 -9.41 4.85
CA ALA A 161 13.72 -10.63 5.60
C ALA A 161 12.68 -10.88 6.70
N ALA A 162 12.12 -9.79 7.23
CA ALA A 162 11.12 -9.83 8.27
C ALA A 162 10.22 -8.58 8.19
N VAL A 163 8.97 -8.78 8.56
CA VAL A 163 7.97 -7.72 8.72
C VAL A 163 7.26 -7.92 10.04
N GLN A 164 7.10 -6.82 10.79
CA GLN A 164 6.19 -6.76 11.92
C GLN A 164 5.09 -5.77 11.58
N VAL A 165 3.83 -6.14 11.84
CA VAL A 165 2.70 -5.29 11.55
C VAL A 165 1.61 -5.43 12.61
N SER A 166 1.04 -4.29 13.01
CA SER A 166 -0.18 -4.22 13.80
C SER A 166 -1.28 -3.57 12.98
N PHE A 167 -2.52 -3.95 13.24
CA PHE A 167 -3.69 -3.39 12.56
C PHE A 167 -4.62 -2.72 13.56
N ASP A 168 -5.31 -1.67 13.13
CA ASP A 168 -6.38 -1.06 13.92
C ASP A 168 -7.54 -2.06 14.09
N PRO A 169 -8.01 -2.30 15.33
CA PRO A 169 -9.06 -3.30 15.57
C PRO A 169 -10.43 -2.91 15.01
N ARG A 170 -10.67 -1.62 14.74
CA ARG A 170 -11.92 -1.10 14.22
C ARG A 170 -11.92 -0.94 12.71
N TRP A 171 -10.83 -0.38 12.19
CA TRP A 171 -10.72 0.01 10.79
C TRP A 171 -9.85 -0.92 9.96
N HIS A 172 -9.13 -1.86 10.61
CA HIS A 172 -8.26 -2.86 9.97
C HIS A 172 -7.10 -2.29 9.13
N PHE A 173 -6.75 -1.02 9.32
CA PHE A 173 -5.59 -0.45 8.63
C PHE A 173 -4.29 -0.70 9.40
N PRO A 174 -3.12 -0.74 8.73
CA PRO A 174 -1.84 -0.89 9.40
C PRO A 174 -1.52 0.31 10.29
N THR A 175 -1.37 0.09 11.60
CA THR A 175 -1.03 1.12 12.60
C THR A 175 0.43 1.18 12.91
N TYR A 176 1.12 0.05 12.80
CA TYR A 176 2.56 -0.07 12.98
C TYR A 176 3.10 -1.03 11.92
N VAL A 177 4.18 -0.63 11.27
CA VAL A 177 4.91 -1.46 10.34
C VAL A 177 6.39 -1.32 10.64
N TYR A 178 7.07 -2.43 10.85
CA TYR A 178 8.52 -2.49 10.87
C TYR A 178 8.95 -3.47 9.79
N THR A 179 9.86 -3.06 8.92
CA THR A 179 10.46 -3.94 7.91
C THR A 179 11.97 -3.91 8.02
N ARG A 180 12.58 -5.04 7.72
CA ARG A 180 14.02 -5.20 7.66
C ARG A 180 14.41 -5.76 6.31
N ALA A 181 14.98 -4.93 5.44
CA ALA A 181 15.45 -5.34 4.13
C ALA A 181 16.73 -6.19 4.22
N LEU A 182 16.99 -7.04 3.22
CA LEU A 182 18.28 -7.69 2.98
C LEU A 182 19.07 -6.85 1.97
N PRO A 183 20.41 -6.76 2.06
CA PRO A 183 21.35 -7.44 2.96
C PRO A 183 22.08 -6.50 3.92
N GLY A 184 21.47 -5.76 4.80
CA GLY A 184 22.20 -4.92 5.74
C GLY A 184 21.52 -4.78 7.09
N PRO A 185 22.27 -4.71 8.22
CA PRO A 185 21.69 -4.56 9.54
C PRO A 185 20.95 -3.23 9.72
N ASP A 186 21.29 -2.21 8.94
CA ASP A 186 20.79 -0.83 9.09
C ASP A 186 19.67 -0.47 8.09
N MET A 187 19.25 -1.42 7.24
CA MET A 187 18.18 -1.20 6.29
C MET A 187 16.81 -1.58 6.89
N TRP A 188 16.32 -0.73 7.76
CA TRP A 188 14.99 -0.88 8.34
C TRP A 188 14.11 0.34 8.07
N VAL A 189 12.82 0.11 8.03
CA VAL A 189 11.80 1.16 7.94
C VAL A 189 10.76 0.91 9.03
N VAL A 190 10.41 1.95 9.76
CA VAL A 190 9.28 1.98 10.67
C VAL A 190 8.24 2.94 10.11
N ILE A 191 7.00 2.51 10.04
CA ILE A 191 5.87 3.38 9.72
C ILE A 191 4.85 3.23 10.84
N GLU A 192 4.38 4.36 11.33
CA GLU A 192 3.29 4.40 12.30
C GLU A 192 2.15 5.23 11.73
N ALA A 193 0.94 4.71 11.82
CA ALA A 193 -0.27 5.39 11.40
C ALA A 193 -1.32 5.33 12.50
N ARG A 194 -2.07 6.41 12.74
CA ARG A 194 -3.07 6.45 13.80
C ARG A 194 -4.11 7.55 13.61
N GLY A 195 -5.18 7.49 14.40
CA GLY A 195 -6.14 8.58 14.53
C GLY A 195 -6.95 8.81 13.27
N LEU A 196 -7.30 7.75 12.55
CA LEU A 196 -8.15 7.86 11.38
C LEU A 196 -9.52 8.43 11.74
N ARG A 197 -9.92 9.48 11.04
CA ARG A 197 -11.23 10.13 11.16
C ARG A 197 -11.82 10.37 9.76
N PRO A 198 -13.05 9.95 9.52
CA PRO A 198 -13.83 10.35 8.35
C PRO A 198 -14.02 11.87 8.30
N ILE A 199 -14.15 12.45 7.10
CA ILE A 199 -14.42 13.89 6.85
C ILE A 199 -15.47 14.07 5.77
#